data_4f16773583de20f4ae706567d2aa15c1
#
_entry.id   4f16773583de20f4ae706567d2aa15c1
#
_cell.length_a   1.000
_cell.length_b   1.000
_cell.length_c   1.000
_cell.angle_alpha   90.00
_cell.angle_beta   90.00
_cell.angle_gamma   90.00
#
_symmetry.space_group_name_H-M   'P 1'
#
loop_
_entity.id
_entity.type
_entity.pdbx_description
1 polymer ?
#
loop_
_entity_poly.entity_id
_entity_poly.type
_entity_poly.pdbx_seq_one_letter_code
_entity_poly.pdbx_strand_id
1 'polypeptide(L)'
;MKLKHCLSTILFLMPIWVVAQNSPVTITYERSGKGEVTFYADNISYTPYTVALTFTRLSGTLSLQEGDTHKATAFSRRKTRLLTLKPVTENAGIGFSYRSNITKGDWHAKTDTNFV
;
A
#
# COMPACT_ATOMS: atom_id res chain seq x y z
N MET A 1 19.04 -4.16 -40.74
CA MET A 1 18.52 -3.29 -40.47
C MET A 1 17.50 -3.32 -39.50
N LYS A 2 16.78 -4.03 -39.32
CA LYS A 2 15.85 -4.05 -38.45
C LYS A 2 16.32 -4.31 -37.11
N LEU A 3 17.42 -4.62 -36.93
CA LEU A 3 17.87 -4.95 -35.68
C LEU A 3 17.80 -3.78 -34.78
N LYS A 4 17.86 -2.67 -35.28
CA LYS A 4 17.80 -1.57 -34.46
C LYS A 4 16.55 -1.45 -33.72
N HIS A 5 15.55 -2.05 -34.09
CA HIS A 5 14.35 -1.94 -33.44
C HIS A 5 14.37 -2.59 -32.13
N CYS A 6 14.87 -3.68 -32.06
CA CYS A 6 14.87 -4.41 -30.86
C CYS A 6 15.47 -3.68 -29.79
N LEU A 7 16.48 -3.03 -30.05
CA LEU A 7 17.10 -2.37 -29.08
C LEU A 7 16.33 -1.38 -28.42
N SER A 8 15.63 -0.66 -29.11
CA SER A 8 14.89 0.39 -28.52
C SER A 8 13.93 -0.14 -27.53
N THR A 9 13.43 -1.27 -27.71
CA THR A 9 12.47 -1.80 -26.85
C THR A 9 13.04 -2.12 -25.55
N ILE A 10 14.11 -2.66 -25.51
CA ILE A 10 14.71 -3.05 -24.33
C ILE A 10 15.03 -1.96 -23.43
N LEU A 11 15.49 -0.94 -23.91
CA LEU A 11 15.79 0.10 -23.12
C LEU A 11 14.86 0.62 -22.21
N PHE A 12 13.75 0.97 -22.61
CA PHE A 12 12.91 1.67 -21.75
C PHE A 12 12.36 0.88 -20.61
N LEU A 13 12.48 -0.30 -20.58
CA LEU A 13 12.00 -1.05 -19.54
C LEU A 13 12.69 -0.85 -18.30
N MET A 14 13.85 -1.08 -18.27
CA MET A 14 14.57 -1.02 -17.12
C MET A 14 14.61 0.21 -16.40
N PRO A 15 14.88 1.24 -16.95
CA PRO A 15 15.06 2.43 -16.20
C PRO A 15 13.91 2.85 -15.39
N ILE A 16 12.80 2.56 -15.82
CA ILE A 16 11.68 2.90 -15.11
C ILE A 16 11.46 2.43 -13.77
N TRP A 17 11.34 1.18 -13.59
CA TRP A 17 11.00 0.79 -12.31
C TRP A 17 12.10 0.84 -11.34
N VAL A 18 13.19 1.10 -11.77
CA VAL A 18 14.24 1.17 -10.86
C VAL A 18 14.01 2.34 -9.97
N VAL A 19 13.52 3.39 -10.52
CA VAL A 19 13.30 4.57 -9.76
C VAL A 19 12.25 4.40 -8.75
N ALA A 20 11.29 3.65 -9.04
CA ALA A 20 10.19 3.48 -8.16
C ALA A 20 10.51 2.72 -6.90
N GLN A 21 11.64 2.12 -6.84
CA GLN A 21 11.93 1.33 -5.70
C GLN A 21 12.71 2.01 -4.61
N ASN A 22 12.44 3.22 -4.34
CA ASN A 22 13.13 3.88 -3.28
C ASN A 22 12.67 3.50 -1.90
N SER A 23 11.46 3.10 -1.78
CA SER A 23 10.92 2.76 -0.48
C SER A 23 11.09 1.29 -0.17
N PRO A 24 11.49 0.93 1.03
CA PRO A 24 11.59 -0.46 1.40
C PRO A 24 10.23 -1.07 1.72
N VAL A 25 9.17 -0.29 1.66
CA VAL A 25 7.83 -0.77 1.98
C VAL A 25 7.00 -0.81 0.72
N THR A 26 6.38 -1.96 0.46
CA THR A 26 5.52 -2.14 -0.70
C THR A 26 4.10 -2.40 -0.23
N ILE A 27 3.14 -1.69 -0.78
CA ILE A 27 1.74 -1.86 -0.41
C ILE A 27 1.07 -2.77 -1.44
N THR A 28 0.36 -3.78 -0.96
CA THR A 28 -0.36 -4.69 -1.85
C THR A 28 -1.74 -4.94 -1.27
N TYR A 29 -2.63 -5.55 -2.05
CA TYR A 29 -3.93 -5.91 -1.52
C TYR A 29 -4.39 -7.21 -2.17
N GLU A 30 -5.30 -7.89 -1.49
CA GLU A 30 -5.84 -9.15 -1.95
C GLU A 30 -7.34 -9.13 -1.81
N ARG A 31 -8.06 -9.74 -2.76
CA ARG A 31 -9.50 -9.84 -2.68
C ARG A 31 -9.85 -11.28 -2.34
N SER A 32 -10.75 -11.45 -1.39
CA SER A 32 -11.16 -12.80 -1.00
C SER A 32 -12.36 -13.20 -1.83
N GLY A 33 -12.74 -14.46 -1.73
CA GLY A 33 -13.91 -14.97 -2.43
C GLY A 33 -15.21 -14.38 -1.93
N LYS A 34 -15.19 -13.77 -0.74
CA LYS A 34 -16.38 -13.16 -0.20
C LYS A 34 -16.46 -11.67 -0.50
N GLY A 35 -15.52 -11.17 -1.26
CA GLY A 35 -15.54 -9.77 -1.61
C GLY A 35 -14.79 -8.85 -0.70
N GLU A 36 -14.13 -9.38 0.31
CA GLU A 36 -13.32 -8.55 1.20
C GLU A 36 -12.02 -8.17 0.54
N VAL A 37 -11.51 -7.01 0.88
CA VAL A 37 -10.23 -6.55 0.35
C VAL A 37 -9.31 -6.28 1.53
N THR A 38 -8.18 -6.94 1.57
CA THR A 38 -7.22 -6.78 2.66
C THR A 38 -5.95 -6.15 2.14
N PHE A 39 -5.49 -5.11 2.83
CA PHE A 39 -4.29 -4.41 2.43
C PHE A 39 -3.13 -4.81 3.32
N TYR A 40 -1.95 -4.95 2.71
CA TYR A 40 -0.74 -5.34 3.41
C TYR A 40 0.40 -4.39 3.10
N ALA A 41 1.34 -4.30 4.02
CA ALA A 41 2.57 -3.57 3.80
C ALA A 41 3.71 -4.55 4.01
N ASP A 42 4.54 -4.71 3.00
CA ASP A 42 5.69 -5.60 3.10
C ASP A 42 6.92 -4.72 3.31
N ASN A 43 7.49 -4.79 4.49
CA ASN A 43 8.63 -3.96 4.86
C ASN A 43 9.87 -4.82 4.94
N ILE A 44 10.78 -4.65 4.01
CA ILE A 44 11.99 -5.46 4.00
C ILE A 44 13.14 -4.86 4.79
N SER A 45 12.93 -3.71 5.38
CA SER A 45 13.99 -3.06 6.13
C SER A 45 13.96 -3.45 7.60
N TYR A 46 14.96 -3.04 8.35
CA TYR A 46 14.99 -3.31 9.77
C TYR A 46 14.35 -2.17 10.57
N THR A 47 13.85 -1.18 9.91
CA THR A 47 13.24 -0.03 10.56
C THR A 47 11.73 -0.08 10.36
N PRO A 48 10.91 0.17 11.38
CA PRO A 48 9.49 0.22 11.17
C PRO A 48 9.11 1.48 10.42
N TYR A 49 8.00 1.43 9.69
CA TYR A 49 7.51 2.59 8.95
C TYR A 49 6.04 2.77 9.26
N THR A 50 5.58 4.00 9.21
CA THR A 50 4.16 4.29 9.34
C THR A 50 3.57 4.43 7.95
N VAL A 51 2.48 3.72 7.70
CA VAL A 51 1.80 3.76 6.43
C VAL A 51 0.45 4.43 6.61
N ALA A 52 0.18 5.46 5.86
CA ALA A 52 -1.12 6.11 5.89
C ALA A 52 -1.78 5.89 4.53
N LEU A 53 -2.90 5.20 4.52
CA LEU A 53 -3.64 4.94 3.29
C LEU A 53 -4.83 5.87 3.25
N THR A 54 -4.93 6.69 2.22
CA THR A 54 -6.05 7.59 2.06
C THR A 54 -6.86 7.10 0.87
N PHE A 55 -8.14 6.81 1.10
CA PHE A 55 -8.99 6.29 0.06
C PHE A 55 -9.68 7.44 -0.65
N THR A 56 -9.16 7.80 -1.81
CA THR A 56 -9.69 8.93 -2.56
C THR A 56 -11.01 8.57 -3.22
N ARG A 57 -11.26 7.28 -3.43
CA ARG A 57 -12.54 6.82 -3.94
C ARG A 57 -12.85 5.52 -3.22
N LEU A 58 -14.05 5.35 -2.76
CA LEU A 58 -14.41 4.16 -2.00
C LEU A 58 -15.91 3.93 -2.07
N SER A 59 -16.29 2.74 -2.49
CA SER A 59 -17.70 2.38 -2.56
C SER A 59 -17.87 0.90 -2.24
N GLY A 60 -19.05 0.54 -1.83
CA GLY A 60 -19.37 -0.87 -1.58
C GLY A 60 -18.96 -1.36 -0.21
N THR A 61 -18.49 -0.50 0.66
CA THR A 61 -18.09 -0.91 2.00
C THR A 61 -18.50 0.16 3.01
N LEU A 62 -18.68 -0.26 4.26
CA LEU A 62 -18.96 0.68 5.34
C LEU A 62 -17.79 0.69 6.32
N SER A 63 -16.72 -0.04 6.02
CA SER A 63 -15.57 -0.10 6.91
C SER A 63 -14.91 1.25 7.07
N LEU A 64 -14.87 2.01 6.00
CA LEU A 64 -14.33 3.36 5.99
C LEU A 64 -15.15 4.17 5.01
N GLN A 65 -14.96 5.46 4.99
CA GLN A 65 -15.65 6.32 4.06
C GLN A 65 -14.67 6.95 3.09
N GLU A 66 -15.20 7.38 1.97
CA GLU A 66 -14.38 8.02 0.96
C GLU A 66 -13.71 9.24 1.59
N GLY A 67 -12.43 9.37 1.38
CA GLY A 67 -11.66 10.47 1.96
C GLY A 67 -10.96 10.12 3.26
N ASP A 68 -11.32 9.00 3.86
CA ASP A 68 -10.72 8.62 5.15
C ASP A 68 -9.28 8.16 4.98
N THR A 69 -8.51 8.36 6.03
CA THR A 69 -7.12 7.90 6.08
C THR A 69 -6.98 6.89 7.20
N HIS A 70 -6.33 5.79 6.89
CA HIS A 70 -6.05 4.75 7.89
C HIS A 70 -4.55 4.67 8.09
N LYS A 71 -4.09 4.82 9.33
CA LYS A 71 -2.67 4.71 9.63
C LYS A 71 -2.37 3.40 10.32
N ALA A 72 -1.25 2.81 9.97
CA ALA A 72 -0.83 1.58 10.60
C ALA A 72 0.69 1.49 10.53
N THR A 73 1.28 0.63 11.33
CA THR A 73 2.71 0.45 11.37
C THR A 73 3.10 -0.76 10.53
N ALA A 74 4.05 -0.57 9.64
CA ALA A 74 4.61 -1.66 8.87
C ALA A 74 5.84 -2.11 9.66
N PHE A 75 5.71 -3.22 10.37
CA PHE A 75 6.78 -3.69 11.24
C PHE A 75 7.97 -4.19 10.44
N SER A 76 9.16 -4.07 11.02
CA SER A 76 10.38 -4.38 10.29
C SER A 76 10.47 -5.83 9.88
N ARG A 77 11.02 -6.05 8.74
CA ARG A 77 11.30 -7.39 8.21
C ARG A 77 10.10 -8.31 8.14
N ARG A 78 8.93 -7.78 7.84
CA ARG A 78 7.74 -8.64 7.72
C ARG A 78 6.65 -7.98 6.90
N LYS A 79 5.66 -8.78 6.58
CA LYS A 79 4.49 -8.33 5.86
C LYS A 79 3.41 -8.13 6.90
N THR A 80 2.88 -6.95 7.01
CA THR A 80 1.90 -6.62 8.04
C THR A 80 0.56 -6.34 7.40
N ARG A 81 -0.50 -6.90 7.97
CA ARG A 81 -1.84 -6.60 7.50
C ARG A 81 -2.22 -5.21 8.00
N LEU A 82 -2.64 -4.36 7.11
CA LEU A 82 -2.99 -2.99 7.47
C LEU A 82 -4.46 -2.84 7.81
N LEU A 83 -5.32 -3.32 6.95
CA LEU A 83 -6.75 -3.26 7.22
C LEU A 83 -7.49 -4.15 6.24
N THR A 84 -8.75 -4.46 6.58
CA THR A 84 -9.61 -5.24 5.70
C THR A 84 -10.88 -4.45 5.48
N LEU A 85 -11.28 -4.29 4.23
CA LEU A 85 -12.53 -3.65 3.88
C LEU A 85 -13.56 -4.74 3.64
N LYS A 86 -14.70 -4.65 4.28
CA LYS A 86 -15.74 -5.65 4.14
C LYS A 86 -16.86 -5.12 3.26
N PRO A 87 -17.42 -5.95 2.38
CA PRO A 87 -18.46 -5.47 1.48
C PRO A 87 -19.75 -5.24 2.25
N VAL A 88 -20.56 -4.33 1.74
CA VAL A 88 -21.83 -4.02 2.35
C VAL A 88 -22.73 -5.25 2.29
N THR A 89 -22.72 -5.95 1.17
CA THR A 89 -23.43 -7.19 1.06
C THR A 89 -22.50 -8.20 0.43
N GLU A 90 -22.73 -9.44 0.73
CA GLU A 90 -21.90 -10.49 0.22
C GLU A 90 -21.86 -10.44 -1.28
N ASN A 91 -20.70 -10.52 -1.84
CA ASN A 91 -20.50 -10.49 -3.28
C ASN A 91 -20.74 -9.14 -3.94
N ALA A 92 -21.00 -8.11 -3.18
CA ALA A 92 -21.08 -6.79 -3.77
C ALA A 92 -19.64 -6.34 -3.97
N GLY A 93 -19.32 -5.75 -5.03
CA GLY A 93 -17.95 -5.35 -5.29
C GLY A 93 -17.57 -4.14 -4.46
N ILE A 94 -16.31 -4.06 -4.05
CA ILE A 94 -15.79 -2.89 -3.39
C ILE A 94 -14.92 -2.19 -4.41
N GLY A 95 -15.24 -0.94 -4.70
CA GLY A 95 -14.44 -0.15 -5.61
C GLY A 95 -13.63 0.83 -4.81
N PHE A 96 -12.37 1.04 -5.17
CA PHE A 96 -11.54 1.96 -4.42
C PHE A 96 -10.40 2.51 -5.25
N SER A 97 -9.91 3.66 -4.82
CA SER A 97 -8.66 4.21 -5.29
C SER A 97 -8.01 4.75 -4.05
N TYR A 98 -6.71 4.59 -3.92
CA TYR A 98 -6.05 5.04 -2.72
C TYR A 98 -4.67 5.60 -3.02
N ARG A 99 -4.14 6.32 -2.06
CA ARG A 99 -2.76 6.72 -2.16
C ARG A 99 -2.14 6.43 -0.82
N SER A 100 -0.86 6.16 -0.80
CA SER A 100 -0.18 5.82 0.42
C SER A 100 0.88 6.86 0.72
N ASN A 101 1.09 7.10 2.01
CA ASN A 101 2.15 7.97 2.44
C ASN A 101 2.94 7.16 3.44
N ILE A 102 4.22 6.95 3.17
CA ILE A 102 5.05 6.08 3.98
C ILE A 102 6.14 6.91 4.66
N THR A 103 6.15 6.87 5.98
CA THR A 103 7.07 7.66 6.77
C THR A 103 7.89 6.77 7.67
N LYS A 104 9.18 7.00 7.75
CA LYS A 104 10.04 6.21 8.59
C LYS A 104 9.65 6.39 10.04
N GLY A 105 9.66 5.31 10.78
CA GLY A 105 9.35 5.32 12.21
C GLY A 105 7.96 4.83 12.52
N ASP A 106 7.73 4.56 13.79
CA ASP A 106 6.45 4.07 14.26
C ASP A 106 5.73 5.24 14.91
N TRP A 107 4.60 5.62 14.38
CA TRP A 107 3.88 6.78 14.89
C TRP A 107 3.39 6.59 16.32
N HIS A 108 3.22 5.35 16.76
CA HIS A 108 2.83 5.13 18.14
C HIS A 108 4.02 5.44 19.05
N ALA A 109 5.20 5.07 18.65
CA ALA A 109 6.36 5.31 19.46
C ALA A 109 6.65 6.78 19.57
N LYS A 110 6.30 7.54 18.53
CA LYS A 110 6.52 8.91 18.55
C LYS A 110 5.72 9.59 19.60
N THR A 111 4.54 9.11 19.85
CA THR A 111 3.69 9.67 20.84
C THR A 111 4.30 9.49 22.19
N ASP A 112 4.91 8.38 22.42
CA ASP A 112 5.48 8.11 23.70
C ASP A 112 6.64 9.01 24.00
N THR A 113 7.44 9.31 23.04
CA THR A 113 8.57 10.11 23.32
C THR A 113 8.20 11.51 23.69
N ASN A 114 7.06 11.93 23.33
CA ASN A 114 6.67 13.27 23.63
C ASN A 114 6.50 13.53 25.09
N PHE A 115 6.43 12.54 25.86
CA PHE A 115 6.24 12.74 27.23
C PHE A 115 7.48 13.06 27.93
N VAL A 116 8.54 12.76 27.36
CA VAL A 116 9.77 12.99 28.01
C VAL A 116 10.21 14.38 27.92
#